data_6baab507df7ec69496e1930321379ad6
#
_entry.id   6baab507df7ec69496e1930321379ad6
#
_cell.length_a   1.000
_cell.length_b   1.000
_cell.length_c   1.000
_cell.angle_alpha   90.00
_cell.angle_beta   90.00
_cell.angle_gamma   90.00
#
_symmetry.space_group_name_H-M   'P 1'
#
loop_
_entity.id
_entity.type
_entity.pdbx_description
1 polymer ?
#
loop_
_entity_poly.entity_id
_entity_poly.type
_entity_poly.pdbx_seq_one_letter_code
_entity_poly.pdbx_strand_id
1 'polypeptide(L)'
;TYYKGKLAAEMMNKLGYDAMTVGNHEFDDGPEVLRGFMDAVDFPVLMSNADVSGEELLAGNLAKSTVIERGGQKLGLIGLTPQDTDELASPGPNIIFTEPVNAVQGEVDKLTDMGVNKIIVLSHSGYVVDQAVAAGTTGVDVIVGGHSNTLLSNTNERAEGAYPTVVGATAIVQAYAYGKF
;
A
#
# COMPACT_ATOMS: atom_id res chain seq x y z
N THR A 1 1.57 11.47 15.40
CA THR A 1 1.94 10.27 16.20
C THR A 1 2.93 10.61 17.32
N TYR A 2 2.84 9.97 18.51
CA TYR A 2 3.60 10.34 19.72
C TYR A 2 5.13 10.28 19.52
N TYR A 3 5.64 9.31 18.74
CA TYR A 3 7.08 9.17 18.44
C TYR A 3 7.42 9.48 16.98
N LYS A 4 6.51 10.07 16.21
CA LYS A 4 6.72 10.43 14.80
C LYS A 4 7.31 9.26 13.97
N GLY A 5 6.76 8.05 14.16
CA GLY A 5 7.17 6.84 13.45
C GLY A 5 8.48 6.17 13.90
N LYS A 6 9.31 6.78 14.76
CA LYS A 6 10.63 6.24 15.12
C LYS A 6 10.57 4.85 15.74
N LEU A 7 9.64 4.63 16.68
CA LEU A 7 9.46 3.30 17.29
C LEU A 7 8.98 2.27 16.27
N ALA A 8 8.06 2.67 15.38
CA ALA A 8 7.57 1.79 14.32
C ALA A 8 8.70 1.38 13.37
N ALA A 9 9.53 2.33 12.91
CA ALA A 9 10.69 2.04 12.06
C ALA A 9 11.65 1.02 12.70
N GLU A 10 12.02 1.24 13.97
CA GLU A 10 12.90 0.31 14.70
C GLU A 10 12.29 -1.10 14.81
N MET A 11 11.00 -1.19 15.16
CA MET A 11 10.33 -2.48 15.32
C MET A 11 10.14 -3.20 13.98
N MET A 12 9.78 -2.49 12.92
CA MET A 12 9.60 -3.08 11.60
C MET A 12 10.93 -3.59 11.02
N ASN A 13 12.04 -2.85 11.20
CA ASN A 13 13.38 -3.35 10.84
C ASN A 13 13.73 -4.63 11.60
N LYS A 14 13.51 -4.68 12.93
CA LYS A 14 13.73 -5.88 13.74
C LYS A 14 12.88 -7.06 13.33
N LEU A 15 11.66 -6.82 12.88
CA LEU A 15 10.74 -7.87 12.39
C LEU A 15 11.06 -8.31 10.97
N GLY A 16 11.94 -7.61 10.26
CA GLY A 16 12.36 -7.96 8.91
C GLY A 16 11.27 -7.72 7.86
N TYR A 17 10.61 -6.57 7.90
CA TYR A 17 9.65 -6.20 6.87
C TYR A 17 10.35 -6.09 5.51
N ASP A 18 9.67 -6.55 4.44
CA ASP A 18 10.17 -6.53 3.07
C ASP A 18 9.75 -5.28 2.29
N ALA A 19 8.63 -4.68 2.66
CA ALA A 19 8.11 -3.43 2.09
C ALA A 19 6.96 -2.90 2.95
N MET A 20 6.58 -1.66 2.71
CA MET A 20 5.40 -1.01 3.30
C MET A 20 4.74 -0.11 2.26
N THR A 21 3.41 0.01 2.29
CA THR A 21 2.70 1.09 1.61
C THR A 21 2.46 2.26 2.56
N VAL A 22 2.43 3.48 2.03
CA VAL A 22 2.04 4.68 2.76
C VAL A 22 0.53 4.67 2.99
N GLY A 23 0.09 4.90 4.23
CA GLY A 23 -1.29 5.21 4.56
C GLY A 23 -1.50 6.72 4.73
N ASN A 24 -2.76 7.15 4.98
CA ASN A 24 -3.04 8.56 5.20
C ASN A 24 -2.38 9.11 6.48
N HIS A 25 -2.30 8.31 7.54
CA HIS A 25 -1.72 8.72 8.83
C HIS A 25 -0.19 8.93 8.81
N GLU A 26 0.51 8.46 7.78
CA GLU A 26 1.92 8.77 7.57
C GLU A 26 2.13 10.24 7.24
N PHE A 27 1.07 10.95 6.83
CA PHE A 27 1.06 12.39 6.57
C PHE A 27 0.47 13.24 7.70
N ASP A 28 0.11 12.69 8.85
CA ASP A 28 -0.47 13.46 9.97
C ASP A 28 0.43 14.61 10.44
N ASP A 29 1.73 14.39 10.45
CA ASP A 29 2.76 15.37 10.84
C ASP A 29 3.55 15.92 9.62
N GLY A 30 3.02 15.76 8.42
CA GLY A 30 3.57 16.28 7.15
C GLY A 30 4.64 15.42 6.48
N PRO A 31 5.07 15.83 5.27
CA PRO A 31 6.06 15.09 4.46
C PRO A 31 7.42 14.90 5.13
N GLU A 32 7.85 15.86 5.98
CA GLU A 32 9.12 15.79 6.70
C GLU A 32 9.17 14.58 7.65
N VAL A 33 8.07 14.27 8.33
CA VAL A 33 8.00 13.14 9.25
C VAL A 33 7.98 11.82 8.48
N LEU A 34 7.25 11.75 7.36
CA LEU A 34 7.30 10.60 6.46
C LEU A 34 8.72 10.40 5.91
N ARG A 35 9.40 11.46 5.48
CA ARG A 35 10.79 11.38 5.02
C ARG A 35 11.70 10.82 6.11
N GLY A 36 11.60 11.33 7.33
CA GLY A 36 12.38 10.85 8.46
C GLY A 36 12.11 9.37 8.80
N PHE A 37 10.88 8.88 8.61
CA PHE A 37 10.56 7.48 8.71
C PHE A 37 11.21 6.66 7.59
N MET A 38 11.11 7.12 6.33
CA MET A 38 11.72 6.45 5.17
C MET A 38 13.24 6.32 5.32
N ASP A 39 13.91 7.34 5.88
CA ASP A 39 15.36 7.30 6.13
C ASP A 39 15.77 6.32 7.26
N ALA A 40 14.82 5.94 8.12
CA ALA A 40 15.07 5.08 9.28
C ALA A 40 14.73 3.61 9.04
N VAL A 41 14.05 3.26 7.94
CA VAL A 41 13.69 1.86 7.63
C VAL A 41 14.64 1.24 6.62
N ASP A 42 14.84 -0.08 6.74
CA ASP A 42 15.75 -0.88 5.90
C ASP A 42 15.03 -1.52 4.69
N PHE A 43 13.79 -1.09 4.40
CA PHE A 43 12.95 -1.63 3.35
C PHE A 43 12.27 -0.50 2.54
N PRO A 44 11.84 -0.75 1.30
CA PRO A 44 11.17 0.25 0.49
C PRO A 44 9.79 0.62 1.04
N VAL A 45 9.50 1.92 1.05
CA VAL A 45 8.18 2.50 1.31
C VAL A 45 7.57 2.89 -0.03
N LEU A 46 6.33 2.47 -0.29
CA LEU A 46 5.71 2.50 -1.61
C LEU A 46 4.45 3.37 -1.64
N MET A 47 4.25 4.11 -2.74
CA MET A 47 3.02 4.85 -3.03
C MET A 47 2.90 5.07 -4.54
N SER A 48 1.99 4.35 -5.22
CA SER A 48 1.85 4.41 -6.68
C SER A 48 0.93 5.51 -7.19
N ASN A 49 -0.11 5.83 -6.42
CA ASN A 49 -1.18 6.72 -6.84
C ASN A 49 -1.01 8.15 -6.34
N ALA A 50 0.21 8.67 -6.37
CA ALA A 50 0.47 10.08 -6.14
C ALA A 50 1.61 10.60 -7.00
N ASP A 51 1.47 11.84 -7.46
CA ASP A 51 2.56 12.65 -7.99
C ASP A 51 3.18 13.44 -6.84
N VAL A 52 4.42 13.07 -6.52
CA VAL A 52 5.24 13.71 -5.47
C VAL A 52 6.35 14.58 -6.06
N SER A 53 6.34 14.85 -7.36
CA SER A 53 7.41 15.59 -8.04
C SER A 53 7.55 17.03 -7.55
N GLY A 54 6.46 17.60 -7.03
CA GLY A 54 6.43 18.92 -6.41
C GLY A 54 6.93 18.97 -4.96
N GLU A 55 7.12 17.81 -4.30
CA GLU A 55 7.53 17.72 -2.90
C GLU A 55 8.99 17.25 -2.82
N GLU A 56 9.90 18.20 -2.60
CA GLU A 56 11.37 17.96 -2.64
C GLU A 56 11.84 16.83 -1.71
N LEU A 57 11.17 16.66 -0.57
CA LEU A 57 11.53 15.64 0.42
C LEU A 57 11.22 14.22 -0.07
N LEU A 58 10.22 14.07 -0.93
CA LEU A 58 9.73 12.77 -1.39
C LEU A 58 10.10 12.49 -2.85
N ALA A 59 10.29 13.53 -3.65
CA ALA A 59 10.64 13.42 -5.06
C ALA A 59 11.92 12.57 -5.27
N GLY A 60 11.79 11.50 -6.07
CA GLY A 60 12.88 10.57 -6.34
C GLY A 60 13.25 9.61 -5.19
N ASN A 61 12.62 9.74 -4.02
CA ASN A 61 12.89 8.90 -2.84
C ASN A 61 11.75 7.92 -2.53
N LEU A 62 10.51 8.25 -2.89
CA LEU A 62 9.35 7.41 -2.69
C LEU A 62 9.08 6.60 -3.97
N ALA A 63 9.14 5.28 -3.86
CA ALA A 63 8.93 4.39 -5.00
C ALA A 63 7.43 4.06 -5.19
N LYS A 64 7.02 3.78 -6.43
CA LYS A 64 5.66 3.34 -6.74
C LYS A 64 5.50 1.84 -6.54
N SER A 65 6.53 1.10 -6.93
CA SER A 65 6.59 -0.37 -6.84
C SER A 65 8.02 -0.82 -6.60
N THR A 66 8.18 -2.08 -6.18
CA THR A 66 9.47 -2.74 -6.03
C THR A 66 9.37 -4.21 -6.42
N VAL A 67 10.52 -4.86 -6.64
CA VAL A 67 10.60 -6.31 -6.85
C VAL A 67 11.42 -6.92 -5.73
N ILE A 68 10.87 -7.93 -5.07
CA ILE A 68 11.59 -8.74 -4.10
C ILE A 68 11.75 -10.17 -4.62
N GLU A 69 12.75 -10.90 -4.13
CA GLU A 69 12.93 -12.31 -4.45
C GLU A 69 12.67 -13.17 -3.21
N ARG A 70 11.81 -14.18 -3.37
CA ARG A 70 11.52 -15.18 -2.34
C ARG A 70 11.41 -16.56 -2.97
N GLY A 71 12.14 -17.54 -2.42
CA GLY A 71 12.13 -18.91 -2.92
C GLY A 71 12.53 -19.03 -4.41
N GLY A 72 13.42 -18.17 -4.91
CA GLY A 72 13.83 -18.12 -6.32
C GLY A 72 12.76 -17.55 -7.26
N GLN A 73 11.72 -16.90 -6.73
CA GLN A 73 10.66 -16.26 -7.50
C GLN A 73 10.69 -14.75 -7.29
N LYS A 74 10.43 -13.99 -8.36
CA LYS A 74 10.24 -12.54 -8.31
C LYS A 74 8.80 -12.22 -7.95
N LEU A 75 8.62 -11.35 -6.95
CA LEU A 75 7.33 -10.80 -6.53
C LEU A 75 7.36 -9.29 -6.75
N GLY A 76 6.42 -8.78 -7.53
CA GLY A 76 6.19 -7.34 -7.69
C GLY A 76 5.29 -6.83 -6.57
N LEU A 77 5.72 -5.80 -5.87
CA LEU A 77 4.94 -5.14 -4.82
C LEU A 77 4.60 -3.73 -5.28
N ILE A 78 3.33 -3.35 -5.23
CA ILE A 78 2.82 -2.02 -5.58
C ILE A 78 2.20 -1.41 -4.32
N GLY A 79 2.53 -0.16 -3.99
CA GLY A 79 1.91 0.56 -2.88
C GLY A 79 0.68 1.34 -3.33
N LEU A 80 -0.40 1.33 -2.54
CA LEU A 80 -1.61 2.09 -2.81
C LEU A 80 -2.08 2.81 -1.55
N THR A 81 -2.23 4.13 -1.65
CA THR A 81 -2.63 5.07 -0.58
C THR A 81 -4.05 5.56 -0.82
N PRO A 82 -4.86 5.93 0.19
CA PRO A 82 -6.17 6.52 -0.03
C PRO A 82 -6.09 7.75 -0.93
N GLN A 83 -6.97 7.84 -1.93
CA GLN A 83 -6.97 8.95 -2.88
C GLN A 83 -7.33 10.29 -2.23
N ASP A 84 -8.14 10.26 -1.17
CA ASP A 84 -8.60 11.39 -0.37
C ASP A 84 -7.67 11.72 0.82
N THR A 85 -6.41 11.32 0.76
CA THR A 85 -5.42 11.57 1.82
C THR A 85 -5.22 13.07 2.10
N ASP A 86 -5.41 13.93 1.12
CA ASP A 86 -5.37 15.39 1.26
C ASP A 86 -6.54 15.95 2.09
N GLU A 87 -7.65 15.23 2.17
CA GLU A 87 -8.78 15.54 3.06
C GLU A 87 -8.62 14.89 4.45
N LEU A 88 -7.94 13.75 4.53
CA LEU A 88 -7.81 12.93 5.75
C LEU A 88 -6.60 13.29 6.62
N ALA A 89 -5.57 13.91 6.04
CA ALA A 89 -4.28 14.17 6.69
C ALA A 89 -3.67 15.50 6.22
N SER A 90 -2.35 15.66 6.40
CA SER A 90 -1.64 16.90 6.08
C SER A 90 -0.47 16.67 5.11
N PRO A 91 -0.70 16.13 3.90
CA PRO A 91 0.38 15.86 2.93
C PRO A 91 1.00 17.14 2.35
N GLY A 92 0.33 18.29 2.52
CA GLY A 92 0.72 19.56 1.90
C GLY A 92 0.26 19.70 0.45
N PRO A 93 0.43 20.89 -0.15
CA PRO A 93 -0.13 21.21 -1.46
C PRO A 93 0.69 20.67 -2.65
N ASN A 94 1.87 20.11 -2.40
CA ASN A 94 2.82 19.68 -3.43
C ASN A 94 2.63 18.21 -3.85
N ILE A 95 1.71 17.48 -3.20
CA ILE A 95 1.41 16.08 -3.48
C ILE A 95 0.02 16.00 -4.12
N ILE A 96 -0.07 15.37 -5.28
CA ILE A 96 -1.33 15.22 -6.02
C ILE A 96 -1.68 13.74 -6.06
N PHE A 97 -2.74 13.34 -5.35
CA PHE A 97 -3.26 11.98 -5.37
C PHE A 97 -4.04 11.71 -6.66
N THR A 98 -3.85 10.52 -7.22
CA THR A 98 -4.43 10.12 -8.50
C THR A 98 -5.33 8.90 -8.35
N GLU A 99 -6.08 8.60 -9.38
CA GLU A 99 -7.05 7.51 -9.43
C GLU A 99 -6.36 6.14 -9.27
N PRO A 100 -6.83 5.29 -8.32
CA PRO A 100 -6.16 4.05 -7.92
C PRO A 100 -6.01 3.01 -9.02
N VAL A 101 -7.05 2.76 -9.82
CA VAL A 101 -7.06 1.67 -10.83
C VAL A 101 -5.98 1.91 -11.89
N ASN A 102 -5.93 3.13 -12.44
CA ASN A 102 -4.96 3.49 -13.46
C ASN A 102 -3.52 3.48 -12.91
N ALA A 103 -3.34 3.95 -11.67
CA ALA A 103 -2.03 3.96 -11.02
C ALA A 103 -1.51 2.55 -10.81
N VAL A 104 -2.35 1.63 -10.33
CA VAL A 104 -1.99 0.22 -10.15
C VAL A 104 -1.74 -0.45 -11.48
N GLN A 105 -2.62 -0.28 -12.50
CA GLN A 105 -2.41 -0.91 -13.81
C GLN A 105 -1.10 -0.47 -14.46
N GLY A 106 -0.75 0.81 -14.38
CA GLY A 106 0.52 1.31 -14.92
C GLY A 106 1.75 0.65 -14.28
N GLU A 107 1.72 0.37 -12.98
CA GLU A 107 2.81 -0.37 -12.32
C GLU A 107 2.76 -1.88 -12.62
N VAL A 108 1.58 -2.47 -12.79
CA VAL A 108 1.43 -3.86 -13.26
C VAL A 108 2.07 -4.04 -14.63
N ASP A 109 1.77 -3.16 -15.59
CA ASP A 109 2.32 -3.23 -16.94
C ASP A 109 3.85 -3.14 -16.91
N LYS A 110 4.39 -2.18 -16.18
CA LYS A 110 5.84 -2.01 -15.97
C LYS A 110 6.50 -3.25 -15.35
N LEU A 111 5.92 -3.83 -14.30
CA LEU A 111 6.45 -5.03 -13.66
C LEU A 111 6.39 -6.25 -14.59
N THR A 112 5.32 -6.36 -15.36
CA THR A 112 5.14 -7.43 -16.36
C THR A 112 6.19 -7.32 -17.47
N ASP A 113 6.48 -6.12 -17.97
CA ASP A 113 7.54 -5.87 -18.95
C ASP A 113 8.94 -6.25 -18.41
N MET A 114 9.13 -6.18 -17.09
CA MET A 114 10.34 -6.65 -16.40
C MET A 114 10.36 -8.19 -16.20
N GLY A 115 9.35 -8.92 -16.67
CA GLY A 115 9.23 -10.37 -16.54
C GLY A 115 8.74 -10.83 -15.17
N VAL A 116 8.12 -9.95 -14.38
CA VAL A 116 7.48 -10.28 -13.10
C VAL A 116 6.03 -10.72 -13.37
N ASN A 117 5.66 -11.90 -12.87
CA ASN A 117 4.34 -12.50 -13.08
C ASN A 117 3.62 -12.88 -11.78
N LYS A 118 4.07 -12.34 -10.67
CA LYS A 118 3.42 -12.44 -9.36
C LYS A 118 3.38 -11.04 -8.77
N ILE A 119 2.20 -10.45 -8.73
CA ILE A 119 2.00 -9.05 -8.40
C ILE A 119 1.07 -8.92 -7.22
N ILE A 120 1.56 -8.27 -6.18
CA ILE A 120 0.85 -8.03 -4.92
C ILE A 120 0.70 -6.51 -4.74
N VAL A 121 -0.53 -6.06 -4.52
CA VAL A 121 -0.81 -4.69 -4.11
C VAL A 121 -0.85 -4.62 -2.59
N LEU A 122 -0.01 -3.81 -1.99
CA LEU A 122 -0.10 -3.41 -0.59
C LEU A 122 -1.00 -2.17 -0.54
N SER A 123 -2.21 -2.31 -0.03
CA SER A 123 -3.22 -1.26 -0.08
C SER A 123 -3.57 -0.71 1.30
N HIS A 124 -3.63 0.61 1.39
CA HIS A 124 -4.26 1.32 2.51
C HIS A 124 -5.52 2.10 2.06
N SER A 125 -6.16 1.70 0.93
CA SER A 125 -7.27 2.46 0.34
C SER A 125 -8.66 2.02 0.79
N GLY A 126 -8.73 0.94 1.56
CA GLY A 126 -9.98 0.39 2.07
C GLY A 126 -10.64 -0.62 1.15
N TYR A 127 -11.44 -1.52 1.75
CA TYR A 127 -11.99 -2.70 1.10
C TYR A 127 -12.83 -2.42 -0.16
N VAL A 128 -13.60 -1.33 -0.16
CA VAL A 128 -14.43 -0.94 -1.33
C VAL A 128 -13.55 -0.55 -2.52
N VAL A 129 -12.49 0.23 -2.25
CA VAL A 129 -11.52 0.62 -3.29
C VAL A 129 -10.71 -0.58 -3.75
N ASP A 130 -10.31 -1.48 -2.84
CA ASP A 130 -9.59 -2.71 -3.18
C ASP A 130 -10.40 -3.59 -4.15
N GLN A 131 -11.71 -3.69 -3.96
CA GLN A 131 -12.60 -4.40 -4.90
C GLN A 131 -12.67 -3.70 -6.26
N ALA A 132 -12.72 -2.37 -6.30
CA ALA A 132 -12.72 -1.61 -7.54
C ALA A 132 -11.39 -1.77 -8.30
N VAL A 133 -10.26 -1.75 -7.59
CA VAL A 133 -8.93 -2.02 -8.17
C VAL A 133 -8.87 -3.44 -8.72
N ALA A 134 -9.31 -4.45 -7.96
CA ALA A 134 -9.33 -5.84 -8.42
C ALA A 134 -10.21 -6.03 -9.67
N ALA A 135 -11.35 -5.33 -9.76
CA ALA A 135 -12.24 -5.42 -10.91
C ALA A 135 -11.74 -4.64 -12.13
N GLY A 136 -10.99 -3.54 -11.90
CA GLY A 136 -10.54 -2.62 -12.94
C GLY A 136 -9.13 -2.90 -13.48
N THR A 137 -8.38 -3.83 -12.87
CA THR A 137 -7.00 -4.16 -13.28
C THR A 137 -6.89 -5.60 -13.81
N THR A 138 -5.82 -5.85 -14.55
CA THR A 138 -5.46 -7.18 -15.06
C THR A 138 -4.03 -7.50 -14.66
N GLY A 139 -3.78 -8.68 -14.08
CA GLY A 139 -2.42 -9.12 -13.70
C GLY A 139 -2.07 -8.91 -12.23
N VAL A 140 -2.99 -8.41 -11.40
CA VAL A 140 -2.86 -8.41 -9.94
C VAL A 140 -3.31 -9.76 -9.39
N ASP A 141 -2.46 -10.44 -8.63
CA ASP A 141 -2.77 -11.73 -8.00
C ASP A 141 -3.43 -11.55 -6.62
N VAL A 142 -2.89 -10.65 -5.80
CA VAL A 142 -3.34 -10.44 -4.43
C VAL A 142 -3.36 -8.95 -4.09
N ILE A 143 -4.37 -8.52 -3.37
CA ILE A 143 -4.42 -7.23 -2.67
C ILE A 143 -4.42 -7.50 -1.16
N VAL A 144 -3.42 -6.97 -0.47
CA VAL A 144 -3.36 -6.96 1.00
C VAL A 144 -3.87 -5.60 1.46
N GLY A 145 -5.11 -5.57 1.90
CA GLY A 145 -5.86 -4.36 2.23
C GLY A 145 -5.65 -3.86 3.66
N GLY A 146 -6.08 -2.63 3.89
CA GLY A 146 -6.07 -1.94 5.18
C GLY A 146 -7.09 -0.81 5.25
N HIS A 147 -6.87 0.18 6.12
CA HIS A 147 -7.63 1.42 6.29
C HIS A 147 -9.06 1.23 6.84
N SER A 148 -9.91 0.48 6.16
CA SER A 148 -11.33 0.34 6.50
C SER A 148 -11.61 -0.56 7.70
N ASN A 149 -10.60 -1.25 8.24
CA ASN A 149 -10.76 -2.22 9.33
C ASN A 149 -11.85 -3.27 9.05
N THR A 150 -11.94 -3.75 7.82
CA THR A 150 -12.98 -4.67 7.37
C THR A 150 -12.72 -6.08 7.86
N LEU A 151 -13.70 -6.67 8.51
CA LEU A 151 -13.65 -8.07 8.93
C LEU A 151 -14.03 -8.98 7.74
N LEU A 152 -13.07 -9.70 7.20
CA LEU A 152 -13.31 -10.76 6.22
C LEU A 152 -13.22 -12.12 6.91
N SER A 153 -14.23 -12.98 6.72
CA SER A 153 -14.26 -14.30 7.34
C SER A 153 -15.24 -15.23 6.65
N ASN A 154 -14.94 -16.54 6.65
CA ASN A 154 -15.82 -17.58 6.11
C ASN A 154 -16.71 -18.23 7.18
N THR A 155 -16.53 -17.85 8.46
CA THR A 155 -17.24 -18.48 9.58
C THR A 155 -17.89 -17.47 10.54
N ASN A 156 -17.55 -16.20 10.46
CA ASN A 156 -18.10 -15.16 11.32
C ASN A 156 -19.29 -14.47 10.64
N GLU A 157 -20.47 -14.54 11.26
CA GLU A 157 -21.70 -13.94 10.74
C GLU A 157 -21.66 -12.40 10.63
N ARG A 158 -20.69 -11.74 11.29
CA ARG A 158 -20.50 -10.29 11.23
C ARG A 158 -19.48 -9.88 10.18
N ALA A 159 -18.96 -10.83 9.40
CA ALA A 159 -18.01 -10.50 8.34
C ALA A 159 -18.70 -9.71 7.22
N GLU A 160 -17.98 -8.75 6.68
CA GLU A 160 -18.41 -7.91 5.56
C GLU A 160 -18.16 -8.59 4.21
N GLY A 161 -17.37 -9.66 4.21
CA GLY A 161 -17.06 -10.47 3.04
C GLY A 161 -16.31 -11.76 3.40
N ALA A 162 -16.14 -12.63 2.40
CA ALA A 162 -15.37 -13.86 2.53
C ALA A 162 -13.85 -13.57 2.68
N TYR A 163 -13.12 -14.51 3.28
CA TYR A 163 -11.65 -14.47 3.34
C TYR A 163 -11.05 -15.67 2.58
N PRO A 164 -10.28 -15.44 1.48
CA PRO A 164 -10.16 -14.16 0.78
C PRO A 164 -11.47 -13.79 0.05
N THR A 165 -11.69 -12.50 -0.17
CA THR A 165 -12.66 -12.04 -1.17
C THR A 165 -12.02 -12.17 -2.55
N VAL A 166 -12.69 -12.79 -3.49
CA VAL A 166 -12.16 -12.98 -4.86
C VAL A 166 -12.97 -12.13 -5.84
N VAL A 167 -12.28 -11.26 -6.57
CA VAL A 167 -12.85 -10.43 -7.64
C VAL A 167 -12.07 -10.72 -8.93
N GLY A 168 -12.74 -11.30 -9.93
CA GLY A 168 -12.07 -11.80 -11.11
C GLY A 168 -11.03 -12.88 -10.76
N ALA A 169 -9.75 -12.61 -11.06
CA ALA A 169 -8.63 -13.49 -10.71
C ALA A 169 -7.87 -13.02 -9.44
N THR A 170 -8.24 -11.88 -8.88
CA THR A 170 -7.52 -11.25 -7.76
C THR A 170 -8.13 -11.67 -6.41
N ALA A 171 -7.27 -12.09 -5.48
CA ALA A 171 -7.65 -12.37 -4.10
C ALA A 171 -7.40 -11.14 -3.21
N ILE A 172 -8.40 -10.72 -2.45
CA ILE A 172 -8.32 -9.61 -1.49
C ILE A 172 -8.31 -10.18 -0.08
N VAL A 173 -7.32 -9.78 0.72
CA VAL A 173 -7.19 -10.12 2.13
C VAL A 173 -7.02 -8.87 2.97
N GLN A 174 -7.52 -8.89 4.20
CA GLN A 174 -7.34 -7.81 5.16
C GLN A 174 -7.30 -8.37 6.58
N ALA A 175 -6.35 -7.90 7.38
CA ALA A 175 -6.15 -8.35 8.77
C ALA A 175 -6.99 -7.54 9.76
N TYR A 176 -8.28 -7.36 9.50
CA TYR A 176 -9.26 -6.67 10.34
C TYR A 176 -8.72 -5.41 11.06
N ALA A 177 -8.63 -5.43 12.41
CA ALA A 177 -8.27 -4.25 13.21
C ALA A 177 -7.54 -4.59 14.50
N TYR A 178 -6.59 -3.75 14.90
CA TYR A 178 -5.99 -3.72 16.24
C TYR A 178 -5.40 -5.06 16.71
N GLY A 179 -4.81 -5.83 15.80
CA GLY A 179 -4.25 -7.16 16.10
C GLY A 179 -5.29 -8.23 16.43
N LYS A 180 -6.54 -8.03 16.05
CA LYS A 180 -7.59 -9.07 16.09
C LYS A 180 -7.64 -9.74 14.72
N PHE A 181 -7.62 -11.07 14.73
CA PHE A 181 -7.64 -11.92 13.53
C PHE A 181 -8.83 -12.86 13.57
#